data_e5f10c25a84a9d529cb30c3bcf68e2cf
#
_entry.id   e5f10c25a84a9d529cb30c3bcf68e2cf
#
_cell.length_a   1.000
_cell.length_b   1.000
_cell.length_c   1.000
_cell.angle_alpha   90.00
_cell.angle_beta   90.00
_cell.angle_gamma   90.00
#
_symmetry.space_group_name_H-M   'P 1'
#
loop_
_entity.id
_entity.type
_entity.pdbx_description
1 polymer ?
#
loop_
_entity_poly.entity_id
_entity_poly.type
_entity_poly.pdbx_seq_one_letter_code
_entity_poly.pdbx_strand_id
1 'polypeptide(L)'
;MINARGYSAANAHSRLRPFRFEREEGGPDDVTIDVLYCGVCHSDIHQARNEWDNTVYPCVPGHEVVGRVSAIGANVTRHALGDVVGVGCMIDSCRSCGPCTSAEENYCEGPNSWLSTYNGPMVPASKATTGRNMYGRDNTYGGYSSVIVVSEKFVLSIPTALKPEVAAPILCAGATTYSALKHWGVGQGQHVGVVGFGGLGDMAVKLAKAMGADVTVFTRTAEKLEEATRLGVTGVSELDEDALKKLDSTFDFIISTVPERHDVNPFVKLLKRGSTLCVIGALEPMNSVNNQQVAFHRRSVAGSLIGSLADTKEVLEFCATHAIGPAIELIRIQDINAAYDRVARGEVRFRYVIDMSSLAEIEIE
;
A
#
# COMPACT_ATOMS: atom_id res chain seq x y z
N MET A 1 1.85 27.88 11.35
CA MET A 1 2.49 26.55 11.59
C MET A 1 1.62 25.75 12.56
N ILE A 2 1.42 24.46 12.29
CA ILE A 2 0.65 23.53 13.12
C ILE A 2 1.63 22.68 13.91
N ASN A 3 1.53 22.71 15.23
CA ASN A 3 2.33 21.84 16.10
C ASN A 3 1.84 20.39 15.95
N ALA A 4 2.70 19.49 15.51
CA ALA A 4 2.42 18.08 15.33
C ALA A 4 3.27 17.22 16.26
N ARG A 5 2.68 16.09 16.67
CA ARG A 5 3.37 15.04 17.42
C ARG A 5 3.31 13.75 16.63
N GLY A 6 4.32 12.90 16.72
CA GLY A 6 4.36 11.64 16.01
C GLY A 6 5.47 10.73 16.48
N TYR A 7 5.79 9.75 15.67
CA TYR A 7 6.92 8.85 15.84
C TYR A 7 7.82 8.90 14.61
N SER A 8 9.12 9.02 14.83
CA SER A 8 10.11 9.08 13.75
C SER A 8 11.27 8.13 13.95
N ALA A 9 11.88 7.71 12.84
CA ALA A 9 13.21 7.14 12.79
C ALA A 9 14.23 8.28 12.60
N ALA A 10 15.27 8.33 13.44
CA ALA A 10 16.35 9.31 13.34
C ALA A 10 17.44 8.90 12.34
N ASN A 11 17.56 7.60 12.04
CA ASN A 11 18.45 7.01 11.05
C ASN A 11 18.00 5.56 10.74
N ALA A 12 18.66 4.90 9.77
CA ALA A 12 18.33 3.55 9.30
C ALA A 12 18.33 2.45 10.39
N HIS A 13 19.03 2.66 11.47
CA HIS A 13 19.21 1.68 12.56
C HIS A 13 18.43 2.05 13.83
N SER A 14 17.81 3.22 13.87
CA SER A 14 17.06 3.66 15.04
C SER A 14 15.68 3.03 15.10
N ARG A 15 15.22 2.73 16.31
CA ARG A 15 13.80 2.46 16.55
C ARG A 15 13.00 3.76 16.40
N LEU A 16 11.74 3.64 16.04
CA LEU A 16 10.82 4.77 16.03
C LEU A 16 10.65 5.30 17.46
N ARG A 17 10.72 6.63 17.61
CA ARG A 17 10.61 7.32 18.90
C ARG A 17 9.65 8.49 18.81
N PRO A 18 9.07 8.93 19.93
CA PRO A 18 8.29 10.16 19.99
C PRO A 18 9.04 11.33 19.36
N PHE A 19 8.34 12.14 18.59
CA PHE A 19 8.90 13.22 17.81
C PHE A 19 7.93 14.40 17.73
N ARG A 20 8.40 15.62 17.97
CA ARG A 20 7.67 16.87 17.76
C ARG A 20 8.18 17.56 16.51
N PHE A 21 7.28 18.11 15.74
CA PHE A 21 7.62 18.88 14.56
C PHE A 21 6.50 19.87 14.21
N GLU A 22 6.80 20.79 13.33
CA GLU A 22 5.83 21.72 12.80
C GLU A 22 5.42 21.32 11.38
N ARG A 23 4.12 21.43 11.09
CA ARG A 23 3.59 21.37 9.74
C ARG A 23 3.21 22.77 9.28
N GLU A 24 3.34 23.01 7.98
CA GLU A 24 2.76 24.20 7.37
C GLU A 24 1.23 24.14 7.49
N GLU A 25 0.62 25.29 7.69
CA GLU A 25 -0.83 25.44 7.59
C GLU A 25 -1.28 25.16 6.16
N GLY A 26 -2.50 24.66 6.01
CA GLY A 26 -3.06 24.38 4.71
C GLY A 26 -3.19 25.64 3.85
N GLY A 27 -2.83 25.52 2.58
CA GLY A 27 -3.14 26.51 1.56
C GLY A 27 -4.63 26.53 1.20
N PRO A 28 -5.04 27.35 0.21
CA PRO A 28 -6.45 27.50 -0.15
C PRO A 28 -7.09 26.21 -0.68
N ASP A 29 -6.32 25.28 -1.21
CA ASP A 29 -6.80 24.02 -1.78
C ASP A 29 -6.54 22.79 -0.87
N ASP A 30 -6.09 23.02 0.36
CA ASP A 30 -5.67 21.96 1.26
C ASP A 30 -6.73 21.65 2.34
N VAL A 31 -6.70 20.41 2.78
CA VAL A 31 -7.48 19.86 3.89
C VAL A 31 -6.55 19.51 5.03
N THR A 32 -6.83 20.01 6.23
CA THR A 32 -6.15 19.59 7.46
C THR A 32 -6.95 18.45 8.09
N ILE A 33 -6.27 17.37 8.44
CA ILE A 33 -6.89 16.12 8.87
C ILE A 33 -6.25 15.70 10.20
N ASP A 34 -7.04 15.62 11.27
CA ASP A 34 -6.63 14.99 12.52
C ASP A 34 -6.64 13.47 12.32
N VAL A 35 -5.48 12.83 12.51
CA VAL A 35 -5.33 11.41 12.22
C VAL A 35 -5.97 10.58 13.33
N LEU A 36 -6.93 9.72 12.95
CA LEU A 36 -7.61 8.79 13.85
C LEU A 36 -6.93 7.43 13.85
N TYR A 37 -6.63 6.90 12.66
CA TYR A 37 -6.03 5.59 12.45
C TYR A 37 -4.96 5.65 11.36
N CYS A 38 -3.91 4.86 11.53
CA CYS A 38 -2.92 4.65 10.49
C CYS A 38 -2.51 3.18 10.43
N GLY A 39 -2.62 2.57 9.25
CA GLY A 39 -2.20 1.20 9.05
C GLY A 39 -0.68 1.05 9.06
N VAL A 40 -0.21 -0.17 9.31
CA VAL A 40 1.20 -0.56 9.32
C VAL A 40 1.49 -1.44 8.12
N CYS A 41 2.36 -0.98 7.24
CA CYS A 41 2.76 -1.66 6.02
C CYS A 41 4.25 -2.04 6.04
N HIS A 42 4.62 -3.05 5.26
CA HIS A 42 6.05 -3.39 5.02
C HIS A 42 6.83 -2.20 4.45
N SER A 43 6.19 -1.41 3.59
CA SER A 43 6.78 -0.20 3.00
C SER A 43 7.22 0.82 4.05
N ASP A 44 6.50 0.94 5.17
CA ASP A 44 6.90 1.81 6.28
C ASP A 44 8.22 1.34 6.92
N ILE A 45 8.43 0.02 6.99
CA ILE A 45 9.65 -0.59 7.53
C ILE A 45 10.81 -0.39 6.58
N HIS A 46 10.63 -0.72 5.29
CA HIS A 46 11.64 -0.52 4.25
C HIS A 46 12.11 0.93 4.21
N GLN A 47 11.17 1.87 4.26
CA GLN A 47 11.51 3.29 4.26
C GLN A 47 12.23 3.70 5.55
N ALA A 48 11.71 3.36 6.72
CA ALA A 48 12.35 3.73 8.00
C ALA A 48 13.78 3.17 8.13
N ARG A 49 14.06 2.00 7.54
CA ARG A 49 15.35 1.32 7.55
C ARG A 49 16.26 1.67 6.36
N ASN A 50 15.82 2.56 5.46
CA ASN A 50 16.54 2.95 4.25
C ASN A 50 16.88 1.77 3.33
N GLU A 51 16.03 0.77 3.25
CA GLU A 51 16.25 -0.42 2.41
C GLU A 51 16.08 -0.11 0.92
N TRP A 52 15.53 1.06 0.57
CA TRP A 52 15.43 1.60 -0.81
C TRP A 52 16.48 2.68 -1.13
N ASP A 53 17.45 2.92 -0.25
CA ASP A 53 18.54 3.90 -0.43
C ASP A 53 18.10 5.34 -0.75
N ASN A 54 16.93 5.74 -0.28
CA ASN A 54 16.36 7.05 -0.57
C ASN A 54 15.77 7.79 0.65
N THR A 55 15.97 7.27 1.87
CA THR A 55 15.33 7.84 3.05
C THR A 55 15.96 9.17 3.47
N VAL A 56 15.12 10.15 3.74
CA VAL A 56 15.46 11.44 4.36
C VAL A 56 15.04 11.38 5.83
N TYR A 57 15.99 11.64 6.72
CA TYR A 57 15.76 11.62 8.17
C TYR A 57 15.64 13.04 8.76
N PRO A 58 14.84 13.24 9.83
CA PRO A 58 14.00 12.23 10.48
C PRO A 58 12.86 11.77 9.59
N CYS A 59 12.59 10.45 9.58
CA CYS A 59 11.52 9.86 8.80
C CYS A 59 10.31 9.57 9.71
N VAL A 60 9.15 10.17 9.41
CA VAL A 60 7.86 9.86 10.03
C VAL A 60 7.06 9.02 9.04
N PRO A 61 6.94 7.69 9.22
CA PRO A 61 6.20 6.81 8.31
C PRO A 61 4.68 6.99 8.37
N GLY A 62 3.96 6.11 7.68
CA GLY A 62 2.50 6.03 7.68
C GLY A 62 1.87 6.60 6.41
N HIS A 63 1.28 5.72 5.59
CA HIS A 63 0.64 6.06 4.32
C HIS A 63 -0.73 5.38 4.14
N GLU A 64 -1.29 4.87 5.22
CA GLU A 64 -2.62 4.27 5.29
C GLU A 64 -3.46 5.08 6.30
N VAL A 65 -3.71 6.35 5.99
CA VAL A 65 -4.23 7.33 6.94
C VAL A 65 -5.74 7.46 6.84
N VAL A 66 -6.44 7.30 7.96
CA VAL A 66 -7.85 7.71 8.08
C VAL A 66 -7.95 8.71 9.22
N GLY A 67 -8.65 9.82 8.95
CA GLY A 67 -8.76 10.90 9.92
C GLY A 67 -10.03 11.72 9.75
N ARG A 68 -10.13 12.74 10.54
CA ARG A 68 -11.25 13.69 10.54
C ARG A 68 -10.79 15.05 10.07
N VAL A 69 -11.54 15.64 9.15
CA VAL A 69 -11.27 17.00 8.66
C VAL A 69 -11.43 17.99 9.81
N SER A 70 -10.36 18.70 10.15
CA SER A 70 -10.32 19.71 11.22
C SER A 70 -10.19 21.14 10.71
N ALA A 71 -9.68 21.34 9.47
CA ALA A 71 -9.71 22.62 8.78
C ALA A 71 -9.72 22.42 7.26
N ILE A 72 -10.24 23.40 6.53
CA ILE A 72 -10.31 23.40 5.06
C ILE A 72 -9.87 24.77 4.51
N GLY A 73 -9.16 24.74 3.39
CA GLY A 73 -8.82 25.95 2.63
C GLY A 73 -10.03 26.55 1.92
N ALA A 74 -9.90 27.81 1.52
CA ALA A 74 -11.00 28.58 0.95
C ALA A 74 -11.56 28.03 -0.37
N ASN A 75 -10.77 27.27 -1.13
CA ASN A 75 -11.17 26.67 -2.41
C ASN A 75 -11.66 25.22 -2.26
N VAL A 76 -11.59 24.62 -1.07
CA VAL A 76 -12.02 23.24 -0.82
C VAL A 76 -13.54 23.16 -0.96
N THR A 77 -14.00 22.23 -1.79
CA THR A 77 -15.43 22.06 -2.12
C THR A 77 -15.94 20.63 -1.92
N ARG A 78 -15.04 19.66 -1.85
CA ARG A 78 -15.39 18.23 -1.82
C ARG A 78 -15.51 17.66 -0.42
N HIS A 79 -14.98 18.36 0.57
CA HIS A 79 -14.95 17.94 1.97
C HIS A 79 -15.41 19.05 2.90
N ALA A 80 -16.03 18.67 4.01
CA ALA A 80 -16.49 19.56 5.05
C ALA A 80 -15.82 19.25 6.39
N LEU A 81 -15.85 20.20 7.34
CA LEU A 81 -15.38 20.00 8.70
C LEU A 81 -16.12 18.81 9.34
N GLY A 82 -15.37 17.93 9.94
CA GLY A 82 -15.91 16.74 10.62
C GLY A 82 -16.03 15.50 9.73
N ASP A 83 -15.85 15.60 8.41
CA ASP A 83 -15.85 14.44 7.51
C ASP A 83 -14.76 13.43 7.88
N VAL A 84 -15.09 12.16 7.74
CA VAL A 84 -14.09 11.07 7.85
C VAL A 84 -13.53 10.81 6.47
N VAL A 85 -12.22 10.98 6.36
CA VAL A 85 -11.49 10.94 5.09
C VAL A 85 -10.25 10.05 5.17
N GLY A 86 -9.78 9.63 4.01
CA GLY A 86 -8.57 8.81 3.88
C GLY A 86 -7.50 9.46 3.00
N VAL A 87 -6.25 9.17 3.31
CA VAL A 87 -5.08 9.51 2.50
C VAL A 87 -4.23 8.25 2.34
N GLY A 88 -4.00 7.86 1.10
CA GLY A 88 -3.20 6.70 0.75
C GLY A 88 -1.72 7.03 0.56
N CYS A 89 -1.09 6.38 -0.41
CA CYS A 89 0.35 6.46 -0.64
C CYS A 89 0.83 7.81 -1.21
N MET A 90 -0.06 8.60 -1.80
CA MET A 90 0.24 9.85 -2.51
C MET A 90 -0.51 11.03 -1.91
N ILE A 91 0.16 12.19 -1.85
CA ILE A 91 -0.44 13.47 -1.44
C ILE A 91 -0.35 14.56 -2.50
N ASP A 92 0.38 14.33 -3.59
CA ASP A 92 0.41 15.21 -4.77
C ASP A 92 1.01 14.48 -5.99
N SER A 93 0.86 15.11 -7.17
CA SER A 93 1.49 14.73 -8.44
C SER A 93 1.70 15.97 -9.31
N CYS A 94 2.31 15.86 -10.49
CA CYS A 94 2.47 17.02 -11.37
C CYS A 94 1.14 17.50 -11.98
N ARG A 95 0.10 16.69 -11.96
CA ARG A 95 -1.28 16.97 -12.42
C ARG A 95 -1.43 17.33 -13.90
N SER A 96 -0.34 17.27 -14.71
CA SER A 96 -0.30 17.77 -16.09
C SER A 96 0.30 16.80 -17.11
N CYS A 97 1.06 15.78 -16.68
CA CYS A 97 1.58 14.76 -17.59
C CYS A 97 0.49 13.78 -18.05
N GLY A 98 0.78 12.96 -19.05
CA GLY A 98 -0.15 11.98 -19.61
C GLY A 98 -0.80 11.10 -18.53
N PRO A 99 -0.02 10.36 -17.72
CA PRO A 99 -0.59 9.56 -16.62
C PRO A 99 -1.47 10.36 -15.66
N CYS A 100 -1.05 11.55 -15.22
CA CYS A 100 -1.85 12.36 -14.30
C CYS A 100 -3.19 12.82 -14.89
N THR A 101 -3.25 13.07 -16.20
CA THR A 101 -4.49 13.47 -16.88
C THR A 101 -5.37 12.29 -17.26
N SER A 102 -4.83 11.06 -17.18
CA SER A 102 -5.53 9.81 -17.44
C SER A 102 -5.93 9.05 -16.18
N ALA A 103 -5.87 9.69 -15.01
CA ALA A 103 -6.15 9.10 -13.70
C ALA A 103 -5.20 7.93 -13.33
N GLU A 104 -3.93 8.08 -13.67
CA GLU A 104 -2.83 7.15 -13.35
C GLU A 104 -1.70 7.92 -12.65
N GLU A 105 -2.03 8.73 -11.65
CA GLU A 105 -1.10 9.62 -10.94
C GLU A 105 0.08 8.88 -10.30
N ASN A 106 -0.12 7.61 -9.95
CA ASN A 106 0.91 6.71 -9.43
C ASN A 106 2.05 6.45 -10.43
N TYR A 107 1.82 6.74 -11.71
CA TYR A 107 2.83 6.71 -12.78
C TYR A 107 3.22 8.11 -13.28
N CYS A 108 3.12 9.12 -12.42
CA CYS A 108 3.45 10.50 -12.77
C CYS A 108 4.85 10.63 -13.40
N GLU A 109 4.90 11.17 -14.62
CA GLU A 109 6.13 11.43 -15.39
C GLU A 109 6.69 12.86 -15.18
N GLY A 110 6.16 13.59 -14.22
CA GLY A 110 6.69 14.89 -13.83
C GLY A 110 8.13 14.79 -13.29
N PRO A 111 8.87 15.91 -13.21
CA PRO A 111 10.31 15.92 -12.91
C PRO A 111 10.69 15.23 -11.60
N ASN A 112 9.77 15.18 -10.64
CA ASN A 112 9.97 14.58 -9.31
C ASN A 112 9.02 13.42 -9.04
N SER A 113 8.34 12.88 -10.08
CA SER A 113 7.31 11.87 -9.95
C SER A 113 6.14 12.37 -9.07
N TRP A 114 5.35 11.47 -8.48
CA TRP A 114 4.34 11.84 -7.49
C TRP A 114 4.95 12.14 -6.12
N LEU A 115 4.25 12.89 -5.29
CA LEU A 115 4.65 13.19 -3.93
C LEU A 115 4.07 12.15 -2.97
N SER A 116 4.94 11.38 -2.34
CA SER A 116 4.50 10.37 -1.36
C SER A 116 4.07 11.01 -0.03
N THR A 117 3.20 10.31 0.66
CA THR A 117 2.63 10.72 1.96
C THR A 117 3.70 10.87 3.03
N TYR A 118 4.75 10.07 2.97
CA TYR A 118 5.97 10.23 3.76
C TYR A 118 7.21 10.13 2.87
N ASN A 119 8.31 10.71 3.33
CA ASN A 119 9.62 10.67 2.66
C ASN A 119 9.59 11.13 1.17
N GLY A 120 8.60 11.93 0.79
CA GLY A 120 8.59 12.57 -0.53
C GLY A 120 9.42 13.85 -0.53
N PRO A 121 9.83 14.34 -1.69
CA PRO A 121 9.53 13.82 -3.02
C PRO A 121 10.35 12.56 -3.37
N MET A 122 9.86 11.77 -4.34
CA MET A 122 10.55 10.55 -4.81
C MET A 122 11.93 10.86 -5.41
N VAL A 123 12.10 12.05 -5.98
CA VAL A 123 13.40 12.58 -6.41
C VAL A 123 13.77 13.74 -5.50
N PRO A 124 14.66 13.56 -4.52
CA PRO A 124 15.11 14.61 -3.62
C PRO A 124 15.76 15.79 -4.36
N ALA A 125 15.77 16.96 -3.75
CA ALA A 125 16.37 18.17 -4.35
C ALA A 125 17.83 17.96 -4.77
N SER A 126 18.60 17.15 -4.05
CA SER A 126 19.99 16.78 -4.37
C SER A 126 20.15 15.98 -5.67
N LYS A 127 19.07 15.32 -6.14
CA LYS A 127 19.04 14.55 -7.40
C LYS A 127 18.18 15.22 -8.47
N ALA A 128 17.48 16.31 -8.14
CA ALA A 128 16.67 17.05 -9.10
C ALA A 128 17.58 17.85 -10.05
N THR A 129 17.26 17.85 -11.35
CA THR A 129 18.05 18.54 -12.39
C THR A 129 18.12 20.05 -12.18
N THR A 130 17.18 20.64 -11.47
CA THR A 130 17.08 22.09 -11.20
C THR A 130 17.56 22.47 -9.78
N GLY A 131 17.99 21.52 -8.95
CA GLY A 131 18.31 21.74 -7.54
C GLY A 131 17.12 22.06 -6.65
N ARG A 132 15.90 22.04 -7.19
CA ARG A 132 14.63 22.18 -6.46
C ARG A 132 13.65 21.13 -6.98
N ASN A 133 12.87 20.54 -6.07
CA ASN A 133 11.74 19.73 -6.50
C ASN A 133 10.51 20.62 -6.77
N MET A 134 9.58 20.14 -7.58
CA MET A 134 8.39 20.92 -7.97
C MET A 134 7.39 21.14 -6.83
N TYR A 135 7.55 20.42 -5.74
CA TYR A 135 6.64 20.50 -4.57
C TYR A 135 7.12 21.52 -3.52
N GLY A 136 8.32 22.07 -3.68
CA GLY A 136 8.89 23.04 -2.74
C GLY A 136 9.18 22.47 -1.33
N ARG A 137 9.22 21.15 -1.19
CA ARG A 137 9.42 20.42 0.09
C ARG A 137 10.64 19.51 -0.02
N ASP A 138 11.43 19.44 1.03
CA ASP A 138 12.60 18.57 1.10
C ASP A 138 12.23 17.18 1.68
N ASN A 139 11.17 17.10 2.48
CA ASN A 139 10.64 15.87 3.03
C ASN A 139 9.14 16.01 3.33
N THR A 140 8.43 14.88 3.33
CA THR A 140 7.07 14.77 3.83
C THR A 140 7.02 13.84 5.03
N TYR A 141 6.16 14.15 5.99
CA TYR A 141 5.95 13.35 7.19
C TYR A 141 4.58 12.67 7.14
N GLY A 142 4.57 11.35 7.37
CA GLY A 142 3.40 10.51 7.22
C GLY A 142 2.40 10.55 8.37
N GLY A 143 1.54 9.55 8.35
CA GLY A 143 0.41 9.40 9.25
C GLY A 143 0.72 8.88 10.64
N TYR A 144 1.97 8.49 10.94
CA TYR A 144 2.36 8.23 12.34
C TYR A 144 2.51 9.55 13.10
N SER A 145 1.54 10.42 12.90
CA SER A 145 1.48 11.76 13.48
C SER A 145 0.05 12.18 13.80
N SER A 146 -0.10 13.19 14.65
CA SER A 146 -1.41 13.69 15.10
C SER A 146 -2.22 14.35 14.00
N VAL A 147 -1.58 14.93 12.99
CA VAL A 147 -2.23 15.73 11.95
C VAL A 147 -1.50 15.59 10.62
N ILE A 148 -2.23 15.66 9.51
CA ILE A 148 -1.69 15.75 8.16
C ILE A 148 -2.39 16.85 7.37
N VAL A 149 -1.66 17.51 6.44
CA VAL A 149 -2.20 18.55 5.56
C VAL A 149 -1.98 18.10 4.12
N VAL A 150 -3.07 17.98 3.37
CA VAL A 150 -3.07 17.35 2.03
C VAL A 150 -3.99 18.12 1.10
N SER A 151 -3.58 18.30 -0.17
CA SER A 151 -4.47 18.86 -1.19
C SER A 151 -5.77 18.06 -1.30
N GLU A 152 -6.90 18.77 -1.40
CA GLU A 152 -8.24 18.17 -1.56
C GLU A 152 -8.29 17.08 -2.64
N LYS A 153 -7.47 17.21 -3.69
CA LYS A 153 -7.44 16.25 -4.81
C LYS A 153 -6.96 14.86 -4.39
N PHE A 154 -6.17 14.77 -3.33
CA PHE A 154 -5.58 13.53 -2.82
C PHE A 154 -6.24 13.03 -1.53
N VAL A 155 -7.34 13.66 -1.14
CA VAL A 155 -8.16 13.24 0.00
C VAL A 155 -9.38 12.49 -0.53
N LEU A 156 -9.68 11.34 0.07
CA LEU A 156 -10.75 10.44 -0.33
C LEU A 156 -11.78 10.33 0.80
N SER A 157 -13.07 10.43 0.46
CA SER A 157 -14.15 10.15 1.41
C SER A 157 -14.16 8.67 1.76
N ILE A 158 -14.31 8.34 3.03
CA ILE A 158 -14.47 6.95 3.48
C ILE A 158 -15.97 6.60 3.46
N PRO A 159 -16.38 5.54 2.73
CA PRO A 159 -17.77 5.07 2.74
C PRO A 159 -18.24 4.76 4.17
N THR A 160 -19.41 5.21 4.53
CA THR A 160 -19.97 5.05 5.89
C THR A 160 -20.20 3.60 6.31
N ALA A 161 -20.28 2.67 5.34
CA ALA A 161 -20.37 1.24 5.59
C ALA A 161 -19.01 0.62 6.03
N LEU A 162 -17.90 1.32 5.84
CA LEU A 162 -16.58 0.88 6.29
C LEU A 162 -16.25 1.52 7.64
N LYS A 163 -15.81 0.69 8.59
CA LYS A 163 -15.23 1.21 9.82
C LYS A 163 -13.90 1.92 9.50
N PRO A 164 -13.62 3.09 10.08
CA PRO A 164 -12.41 3.86 9.79
C PRO A 164 -11.12 3.07 9.95
N GLU A 165 -11.01 2.26 11.01
CA GLU A 165 -9.84 1.42 11.27
C GLU A 165 -9.65 0.30 10.22
N VAL A 166 -10.75 -0.19 9.62
CA VAL A 166 -10.72 -1.19 8.54
C VAL A 166 -10.39 -0.53 7.20
N ALA A 167 -10.82 0.70 6.99
CA ALA A 167 -10.57 1.45 5.76
C ALA A 167 -9.08 1.82 5.59
N ALA A 168 -8.34 2.03 6.69
CA ALA A 168 -6.96 2.45 6.65
C ALA A 168 -6.07 1.53 5.77
N PRO A 169 -6.00 0.21 5.97
CA PRO A 169 -5.19 -0.63 5.09
C PRO A 169 -5.72 -0.76 3.66
N ILE A 170 -7.01 -0.48 3.40
CA ILE A 170 -7.57 -0.51 2.04
C ILE A 170 -6.92 0.58 1.18
N LEU A 171 -6.53 1.71 1.77
CA LEU A 171 -5.88 2.83 1.08
C LEU A 171 -4.50 2.48 0.48
N CYS A 172 -3.88 1.39 0.90
CA CYS A 172 -2.63 0.88 0.33
C CYS A 172 -2.81 -0.55 -0.19
N ALA A 173 -2.98 -1.53 0.70
CA ALA A 173 -3.07 -2.93 0.31
C ALA A 173 -4.28 -3.20 -0.59
N GLY A 174 -5.42 -2.58 -0.30
CA GLY A 174 -6.60 -2.64 -1.17
C GLY A 174 -6.35 -2.01 -2.53
N ALA A 175 -5.86 -0.79 -2.56
CA ALA A 175 -5.58 -0.06 -3.80
C ALA A 175 -4.56 -0.78 -4.69
N THR A 176 -3.45 -1.25 -4.11
CA THR A 176 -2.37 -1.95 -4.83
C THR A 176 -2.86 -3.25 -5.47
N THR A 177 -3.61 -4.04 -4.73
CA THR A 177 -4.12 -5.33 -5.24
C THR A 177 -5.27 -5.14 -6.23
N TYR A 178 -6.18 -4.20 -5.94
CA TYR A 178 -7.31 -3.90 -6.82
C TYR A 178 -6.87 -3.35 -8.17
N SER A 179 -5.95 -2.40 -8.19
CA SER A 179 -5.40 -1.81 -9.41
C SER A 179 -4.80 -2.88 -10.33
N ALA A 180 -4.00 -3.79 -9.78
CA ALA A 180 -3.44 -4.90 -10.54
C ALA A 180 -4.53 -5.86 -11.06
N LEU A 181 -5.45 -6.31 -10.21
CA LEU A 181 -6.53 -7.23 -10.61
C LEU A 181 -7.41 -6.62 -11.71
N LYS A 182 -7.74 -5.33 -11.59
CA LYS A 182 -8.53 -4.58 -12.56
C LYS A 182 -7.80 -4.42 -13.90
N HIS A 183 -6.50 -4.03 -13.86
CA HIS A 183 -5.71 -3.79 -15.07
C HIS A 183 -5.61 -5.04 -15.95
N TRP A 184 -5.42 -6.21 -15.35
CA TRP A 184 -5.37 -7.48 -16.08
C TRP A 184 -6.74 -8.15 -16.26
N GLY A 185 -7.83 -7.43 -15.97
CA GLY A 185 -9.19 -7.86 -16.25
C GLY A 185 -9.62 -9.10 -15.48
N VAL A 186 -9.16 -9.24 -14.23
CA VAL A 186 -9.58 -10.36 -13.38
C VAL A 186 -11.09 -10.31 -13.14
N GLY A 187 -11.76 -11.45 -13.34
CA GLY A 187 -13.21 -11.56 -13.20
C GLY A 187 -13.72 -12.98 -13.20
N GLN A 188 -15.03 -13.10 -13.46
CA GLN A 188 -15.75 -14.35 -13.37
C GLN A 188 -15.18 -15.45 -14.29
N GLY A 189 -14.99 -16.64 -13.72
CA GLY A 189 -14.54 -17.82 -14.44
C GLY A 189 -13.03 -17.89 -14.70
N GLN A 190 -12.26 -16.90 -14.24
CA GLN A 190 -10.80 -16.95 -14.32
C GLN A 190 -10.21 -17.66 -13.11
N HIS A 191 -9.11 -18.38 -13.34
CA HIS A 191 -8.32 -18.99 -12.29
C HIS A 191 -7.14 -18.07 -11.96
N VAL A 192 -7.10 -17.57 -10.72
CA VAL A 192 -6.12 -16.58 -10.24
C VAL A 192 -5.24 -17.19 -9.16
N GLY A 193 -3.92 -17.06 -9.36
CA GLY A 193 -2.91 -17.44 -8.35
C GLY A 193 -2.50 -16.24 -7.50
N VAL A 194 -2.43 -16.40 -6.18
CA VAL A 194 -1.89 -15.41 -5.25
C VAL A 194 -0.65 -15.99 -4.58
N VAL A 195 0.52 -15.43 -4.89
CA VAL A 195 1.80 -15.85 -4.30
C VAL A 195 2.11 -14.97 -3.10
N GLY A 196 2.31 -15.61 -1.94
CA GLY A 196 2.41 -14.93 -0.66
C GLY A 196 1.05 -14.63 -0.03
N PHE A 197 0.91 -14.88 1.27
CA PHE A 197 -0.33 -14.70 2.00
C PHE A 197 -0.10 -13.88 3.28
N GLY A 198 0.29 -12.63 3.08
CA GLY A 198 0.37 -11.56 4.06
C GLY A 198 -0.79 -10.58 3.89
N GLY A 199 -0.61 -9.34 4.36
CA GLY A 199 -1.68 -8.32 4.27
C GLY A 199 -2.10 -7.96 2.84
N LEU A 200 -1.17 -7.91 1.88
CA LEU A 200 -1.48 -7.74 0.45
C LEU A 200 -2.19 -8.99 -0.10
N GLY A 201 -1.68 -10.19 0.23
CA GLY A 201 -2.25 -11.45 -0.23
C GLY A 201 -3.67 -11.69 0.26
N ASP A 202 -3.98 -11.35 1.52
CA ASP A 202 -5.34 -11.40 2.09
C ASP A 202 -6.31 -10.52 1.28
N MET A 203 -5.91 -9.29 0.96
CA MET A 203 -6.72 -8.40 0.14
C MET A 203 -6.86 -8.90 -1.29
N ALA A 204 -5.76 -9.40 -1.91
CA ALA A 204 -5.81 -9.98 -3.25
C ALA A 204 -6.81 -11.15 -3.36
N VAL A 205 -6.79 -12.06 -2.38
CA VAL A 205 -7.73 -13.19 -2.31
C VAL A 205 -9.17 -12.71 -2.20
N LYS A 206 -9.45 -11.82 -1.26
CA LYS A 206 -10.81 -11.32 -1.00
C LYS A 206 -11.38 -10.56 -2.20
N LEU A 207 -10.56 -9.70 -2.81
CA LEU A 207 -10.96 -8.91 -3.97
C LEU A 207 -11.18 -9.80 -5.20
N ALA A 208 -10.23 -10.69 -5.54
CA ALA A 208 -10.37 -11.59 -6.69
C ALA A 208 -11.60 -12.51 -6.57
N LYS A 209 -11.86 -13.05 -5.35
CA LYS A 209 -13.11 -13.81 -5.10
C LYS A 209 -14.36 -12.98 -5.35
N ALA A 210 -14.41 -11.76 -4.84
CA ALA A 210 -15.58 -10.90 -5.01
C ALA A 210 -15.76 -10.45 -6.47
N MET A 211 -14.68 -10.41 -7.27
CA MET A 211 -14.73 -10.23 -8.71
C MET A 211 -15.21 -11.50 -9.46
N GLY A 212 -15.39 -12.62 -8.75
CA GLY A 212 -15.91 -13.88 -9.33
C GLY A 212 -14.83 -14.85 -9.83
N ALA A 213 -13.56 -14.63 -9.51
CA ALA A 213 -12.47 -15.53 -9.86
C ALA A 213 -12.41 -16.75 -8.93
N ASP A 214 -11.91 -17.87 -9.46
CA ASP A 214 -11.46 -19.01 -8.67
C ASP A 214 -10.01 -18.75 -8.22
N VAL A 215 -9.76 -18.83 -6.91
CA VAL A 215 -8.49 -18.37 -6.33
C VAL A 215 -7.71 -19.51 -5.71
N THR A 216 -6.43 -19.58 -6.05
CA THR A 216 -5.44 -20.46 -5.40
C THR A 216 -4.35 -19.62 -4.74
N VAL A 217 -4.08 -19.90 -3.48
CA VAL A 217 -3.02 -19.25 -2.69
C VAL A 217 -1.79 -20.14 -2.63
N PHE A 218 -0.62 -19.57 -2.92
CA PHE A 218 0.68 -20.22 -2.73
C PHE A 218 1.36 -19.66 -1.49
N THR A 219 1.73 -20.52 -0.56
CA THR A 219 2.37 -20.11 0.71
C THR A 219 3.26 -21.21 1.28
N ARG A 220 4.15 -20.86 2.21
CA ARG A 220 5.14 -21.77 2.80
C ARG A 220 4.69 -22.40 4.12
N THR A 221 3.74 -21.80 4.81
CA THR A 221 3.39 -22.20 6.19
C THR A 221 2.05 -22.89 6.27
N ALA A 222 1.94 -23.91 7.11
CA ALA A 222 0.72 -24.68 7.31
C ALA A 222 -0.44 -23.81 7.82
N GLU A 223 -0.14 -22.88 8.73
CA GLU A 223 -1.15 -21.97 9.29
C GLU A 223 -1.82 -21.12 8.21
N LYS A 224 -1.03 -20.67 7.21
CA LYS A 224 -1.54 -19.88 6.09
C LYS A 224 -2.34 -20.74 5.10
N LEU A 225 -2.01 -22.02 4.95
CA LEU A 225 -2.83 -22.96 4.16
C LEU A 225 -4.20 -23.19 4.82
N GLU A 226 -4.23 -23.34 6.13
CA GLU A 226 -5.50 -23.43 6.88
C GLU A 226 -6.33 -22.14 6.77
N GLU A 227 -5.68 -20.98 6.79
CA GLU A 227 -6.35 -19.68 6.61
C GLU A 227 -6.96 -19.55 5.21
N ALA A 228 -6.25 -19.96 4.15
CA ALA A 228 -6.77 -20.01 2.79
C ALA A 228 -8.04 -20.89 2.73
N THR A 229 -8.02 -22.06 3.37
CA THR A 229 -9.18 -22.95 3.47
C THR A 229 -10.35 -22.28 4.18
N ARG A 230 -10.10 -21.54 5.28
CA ARG A 230 -11.14 -20.79 6.01
C ARG A 230 -11.78 -19.69 5.17
N LEU A 231 -11.02 -19.08 4.25
CA LEU A 231 -11.55 -18.13 3.28
C LEU A 231 -12.28 -18.81 2.09
N GLY A 232 -12.32 -20.15 2.07
CA GLY A 232 -12.95 -20.94 1.01
C GLY A 232 -12.20 -20.82 -0.32
N VAL A 233 -10.86 -20.83 -0.28
CA VAL A 233 -9.98 -20.87 -1.45
C VAL A 233 -8.99 -22.02 -1.34
N THR A 234 -8.43 -22.46 -2.47
CA THR A 234 -7.44 -23.52 -2.50
C THR A 234 -6.10 -23.01 -1.99
N GLY A 235 -5.52 -23.68 -1.00
CA GLY A 235 -4.15 -23.44 -0.53
C GLY A 235 -3.20 -24.50 -1.09
N VAL A 236 -2.06 -24.07 -1.61
CA VAL A 236 -1.00 -24.94 -2.13
C VAL A 236 0.34 -24.54 -1.50
N SER A 237 1.08 -25.53 -1.02
CA SER A 237 2.43 -25.29 -0.52
C SER A 237 3.38 -24.99 -1.68
N GLU A 238 4.10 -23.88 -1.59
CA GLU A 238 5.16 -23.54 -2.56
C GLU A 238 6.31 -24.56 -2.58
N LEU A 239 6.41 -25.36 -1.53
CA LEU A 239 7.46 -26.39 -1.35
C LEU A 239 7.04 -27.75 -1.92
N ASP A 240 5.79 -27.92 -2.34
CA ASP A 240 5.27 -29.16 -2.92
C ASP A 240 5.37 -29.11 -4.45
N GLU A 241 6.51 -29.58 -4.98
CA GLU A 241 6.78 -29.60 -6.41
C GLU A 241 5.76 -30.45 -7.20
N ASP A 242 5.25 -31.52 -6.62
CA ASP A 242 4.28 -32.40 -7.31
C ASP A 242 2.89 -31.75 -7.37
N ALA A 243 2.49 -31.00 -6.34
CA ALA A 243 1.29 -30.18 -6.39
C ALA A 243 1.44 -29.07 -7.43
N LEU A 244 2.59 -28.37 -7.47
CA LEU A 244 2.84 -27.32 -8.48
C LEU A 244 2.81 -27.89 -9.91
N LYS A 245 3.41 -29.06 -10.17
CA LYS A 245 3.37 -29.70 -11.50
C LYS A 245 1.95 -30.00 -12.00
N LYS A 246 1.03 -30.34 -11.11
CA LYS A 246 -0.39 -30.59 -11.46
C LYS A 246 -1.13 -29.33 -11.88
N LEU A 247 -0.59 -28.16 -11.54
CA LEU A 247 -1.15 -26.84 -11.84
C LEU A 247 -0.48 -26.17 -13.05
N ASP A 248 0.45 -26.86 -13.75
CA ASP A 248 1.10 -26.30 -14.93
C ASP A 248 0.06 -25.83 -15.97
N SER A 249 0.25 -24.60 -16.46
CA SER A 249 -0.59 -23.97 -17.49
C SER A 249 -2.08 -23.86 -17.12
N THR A 250 -2.43 -23.64 -15.87
CA THR A 250 -3.82 -23.56 -15.40
C THR A 250 -4.30 -22.16 -15.04
N PHE A 251 -3.39 -21.20 -14.77
CA PHE A 251 -3.75 -19.87 -14.29
C PHE A 251 -3.90 -18.83 -15.40
N ASP A 252 -4.98 -18.07 -15.34
CA ASP A 252 -5.23 -16.91 -16.20
C ASP A 252 -4.45 -15.67 -15.78
N PHE A 253 -4.19 -15.55 -14.47
CA PHE A 253 -3.41 -14.47 -13.89
C PHE A 253 -2.76 -14.95 -12.59
N ILE A 254 -1.54 -14.49 -12.30
CA ILE A 254 -0.89 -14.71 -11.02
C ILE A 254 -0.40 -13.37 -10.48
N ILE A 255 -0.71 -13.08 -9.22
CA ILE A 255 -0.24 -11.89 -8.51
C ILE A 255 0.73 -12.29 -7.39
N SER A 256 1.95 -11.75 -7.43
CA SER A 256 2.93 -11.94 -6.36
C SER A 256 2.93 -10.79 -5.39
N THR A 257 2.62 -11.09 -4.14
CA THR A 257 2.54 -10.15 -3.02
C THR A 257 3.72 -10.29 -2.05
N VAL A 258 4.72 -11.09 -2.40
CA VAL A 258 5.92 -11.30 -1.60
C VAL A 258 6.72 -10.00 -1.54
N PRO A 259 7.05 -9.47 -0.33
CA PRO A 259 7.64 -8.14 -0.19
C PRO A 259 9.14 -8.11 -0.52
N GLU A 260 9.77 -9.25 -0.68
CA GLU A 260 11.20 -9.41 -0.88
C GLU A 260 11.52 -10.04 -2.23
N ARG A 261 12.79 -9.93 -2.61
CA ARG A 261 13.33 -10.64 -3.77
C ARG A 261 13.11 -12.15 -3.66
N HIS A 262 12.47 -12.75 -4.66
CA HIS A 262 12.16 -14.17 -4.69
C HIS A 262 12.23 -14.74 -6.12
N ASP A 263 12.23 -16.06 -6.23
CA ASP A 263 12.17 -16.75 -7.52
C ASP A 263 10.71 -16.85 -8.02
N VAL A 264 10.40 -16.21 -9.13
CA VAL A 264 9.07 -16.26 -9.78
C VAL A 264 8.94 -17.43 -10.76
N ASN A 265 10.04 -18.10 -11.14
CA ASN A 265 10.03 -19.15 -12.14
C ASN A 265 9.10 -20.33 -11.83
N PRO A 266 8.98 -20.81 -10.58
CA PRO A 266 8.02 -21.84 -10.21
C PRO A 266 6.57 -21.47 -10.57
N PHE A 267 6.23 -20.19 -10.53
CA PHE A 267 4.88 -19.70 -10.79
C PHE A 267 4.66 -19.30 -12.25
N VAL A 268 5.69 -18.84 -12.96
CA VAL A 268 5.60 -18.50 -14.39
C VAL A 268 5.13 -19.69 -15.23
N LYS A 269 5.60 -20.91 -14.93
CA LYS A 269 5.16 -22.13 -15.65
C LYS A 269 3.71 -22.50 -15.40
N LEU A 270 3.10 -22.03 -14.30
CA LEU A 270 1.70 -22.29 -13.97
C LEU A 270 0.73 -21.45 -14.82
N LEU A 271 1.20 -20.37 -15.44
CA LEU A 271 0.40 -19.51 -16.30
C LEU A 271 -0.01 -20.23 -17.59
N LYS A 272 -1.24 -20.04 -18.01
CA LYS A 272 -1.71 -20.38 -19.36
C LYS A 272 -0.91 -19.63 -20.43
N ARG A 273 -1.12 -19.99 -21.68
CA ARG A 273 -0.56 -19.26 -22.82
C ARG A 273 -1.13 -17.84 -22.88
N GLY A 274 -0.26 -16.84 -22.98
CA GLY A 274 -0.64 -15.44 -23.08
C GLY A 274 -0.98 -14.76 -21.75
N SER A 275 -0.86 -15.48 -20.64
CA SER A 275 -1.19 -14.99 -19.29
C SER A 275 -0.01 -14.28 -18.62
N THR A 276 -0.31 -13.55 -17.56
CA THR A 276 0.64 -12.66 -16.89
C THR A 276 0.82 -13.03 -15.42
N LEU A 277 2.08 -13.00 -14.96
CA LEU A 277 2.44 -12.90 -13.54
C LEU A 277 2.81 -11.45 -13.24
N CYS A 278 2.09 -10.84 -12.30
CA CYS A 278 2.32 -9.47 -11.87
C CYS A 278 2.95 -9.44 -10.48
N VAL A 279 4.09 -8.76 -10.32
CA VAL A 279 4.76 -8.54 -9.04
C VAL A 279 4.34 -7.19 -8.49
N ILE A 280 3.79 -7.17 -7.28
CA ILE A 280 3.32 -5.96 -6.59
C ILE A 280 3.94 -5.78 -5.20
N GLY A 281 4.56 -6.82 -4.66
CA GLY A 281 5.11 -6.80 -3.29
C GLY A 281 6.54 -6.27 -3.21
N ALA A 282 7.39 -6.67 -4.13
CA ALA A 282 8.82 -6.35 -4.14
C ALA A 282 9.15 -5.20 -5.11
N LEU A 283 9.95 -4.24 -4.67
CA LEU A 283 10.49 -3.14 -5.49
C LEU A 283 11.98 -3.32 -5.80
N GLU A 284 12.63 -4.33 -5.23
CA GLU A 284 14.05 -4.66 -5.46
C GLU A 284 14.26 -5.39 -6.80
N PRO A 285 15.53 -5.44 -7.28
CA PRO A 285 15.86 -6.22 -8.45
C PRO A 285 15.47 -7.70 -8.28
N MET A 286 14.67 -8.21 -9.22
CA MET A 286 14.16 -9.58 -9.22
C MET A 286 15.27 -10.60 -9.56
N ASN A 287 15.05 -11.87 -9.20
CA ASN A 287 15.84 -12.99 -9.72
C ASN A 287 15.65 -13.12 -11.23
N SER A 288 16.63 -13.73 -11.90
CA SER A 288 16.57 -13.97 -13.35
C SER A 288 15.34 -14.77 -13.73
N VAL A 289 14.59 -14.29 -14.70
CA VAL A 289 13.42 -15.01 -15.26
C VAL A 289 13.89 -15.97 -16.34
N ASN A 290 13.42 -17.21 -16.30
CA ASN A 290 13.68 -18.19 -17.35
C ASN A 290 12.91 -17.83 -18.63
N ASN A 291 13.58 -17.19 -19.58
CA ASN A 291 12.98 -16.71 -20.81
C ASN A 291 12.38 -17.84 -21.67
N GLN A 292 12.87 -19.07 -21.56
CA GLN A 292 12.30 -20.22 -22.30
C GLN A 292 10.83 -20.49 -21.85
N GLN A 293 10.57 -20.42 -20.54
CA GLN A 293 9.21 -20.56 -20.02
C GLN A 293 8.28 -19.41 -20.45
N VAL A 294 8.82 -18.22 -20.60
CA VAL A 294 8.07 -17.05 -21.09
C VAL A 294 7.79 -17.17 -22.58
N ALA A 295 8.83 -17.38 -23.39
CA ALA A 295 8.74 -17.32 -24.85
C ALA A 295 7.87 -18.43 -25.46
N PHE A 296 8.00 -19.68 -25.02
CA PHE A 296 7.26 -20.81 -25.60
C PHE A 296 5.74 -20.72 -25.43
N HIS A 297 5.28 -19.97 -24.42
CA HIS A 297 3.85 -19.82 -24.14
C HIS A 297 3.37 -18.37 -24.27
N ARG A 298 4.19 -17.45 -24.76
CA ARG A 298 3.88 -16.00 -24.80
C ARG A 298 3.38 -15.48 -23.46
N ARG A 299 3.98 -15.93 -22.37
CA ARG A 299 3.70 -15.47 -21.01
C ARG A 299 4.34 -14.12 -20.77
N SER A 300 3.86 -13.37 -19.77
CA SER A 300 4.44 -12.10 -19.36
C SER A 300 4.79 -12.13 -17.86
N VAL A 301 5.87 -11.45 -17.51
CA VAL A 301 6.17 -11.05 -16.12
C VAL A 301 6.12 -9.53 -16.08
N ALA A 302 5.28 -8.98 -15.25
CA ALA A 302 4.98 -7.57 -15.19
C ALA A 302 5.05 -7.05 -13.75
N GLY A 303 5.05 -5.72 -13.59
CA GLY A 303 4.94 -5.05 -12.29
C GLY A 303 3.75 -4.11 -12.27
N SER A 304 3.25 -3.82 -11.07
CA SER A 304 2.28 -2.76 -10.82
C SER A 304 2.63 -2.05 -9.52
N LEU A 305 2.48 -0.73 -9.51
CA LEU A 305 2.85 0.11 -8.38
C LEU A 305 1.60 0.76 -7.79
N ILE A 306 1.31 0.47 -6.51
CA ILE A 306 0.17 1.03 -5.78
C ILE A 306 -1.12 1.05 -6.64
N GLY A 307 -1.99 2.03 -6.44
CA GLY A 307 -3.15 2.31 -7.29
C GLY A 307 -3.30 3.80 -7.50
N SER A 308 -4.00 4.20 -8.56
CA SER A 308 -4.37 5.59 -8.77
C SER A 308 -5.37 6.07 -7.72
N LEU A 309 -5.65 7.38 -7.68
CA LEU A 309 -6.73 7.92 -6.84
C LEU A 309 -8.09 7.35 -7.25
N ALA A 310 -8.30 7.15 -8.55
CA ALA A 310 -9.52 6.54 -9.08
C ALA A 310 -9.67 5.10 -8.60
N ASP A 311 -8.61 4.27 -8.72
CA ASP A 311 -8.62 2.89 -8.25
C ASP A 311 -8.80 2.82 -6.72
N THR A 312 -8.18 3.74 -5.97
CA THR A 312 -8.30 3.79 -4.51
C THR A 312 -9.73 4.14 -4.08
N LYS A 313 -10.36 5.10 -4.76
CA LYS A 313 -11.76 5.41 -4.52
C LYS A 313 -12.67 4.22 -4.85
N GLU A 314 -12.44 3.60 -6.00
CA GLU A 314 -13.27 2.49 -6.48
C GLU A 314 -13.15 1.27 -5.56
N VAL A 315 -11.95 0.93 -5.05
CA VAL A 315 -11.79 -0.18 -4.13
C VAL A 315 -12.42 0.08 -2.77
N LEU A 316 -12.43 1.31 -2.27
CA LEU A 316 -13.16 1.67 -1.05
C LEU A 316 -14.68 1.40 -1.21
N GLU A 317 -15.27 1.84 -2.31
CA GLU A 317 -16.68 1.59 -2.62
C GLU A 317 -16.95 0.09 -2.88
N PHE A 318 -16.05 -0.59 -3.57
CA PHE A 318 -16.13 -2.04 -3.81
C PHE A 318 -16.12 -2.83 -2.49
N CYS A 319 -15.19 -2.50 -1.60
CA CYS A 319 -15.10 -3.12 -0.28
C CYS A 319 -16.34 -2.83 0.58
N ALA A 320 -16.86 -1.61 0.53
CA ALA A 320 -18.10 -1.25 1.23
C ALA A 320 -19.30 -2.05 0.71
N THR A 321 -19.44 -2.16 -0.60
CA THR A 321 -20.55 -2.87 -1.26
C THR A 321 -20.54 -4.37 -0.98
N HIS A 322 -19.35 -4.98 -0.98
CA HIS A 322 -19.19 -6.44 -0.80
C HIS A 322 -18.90 -6.84 0.64
N ALA A 323 -18.92 -5.89 1.59
CA ALA A 323 -18.57 -6.11 3.00
C ALA A 323 -17.18 -6.77 3.17
N ILE A 324 -16.20 -6.33 2.38
CA ILE A 324 -14.83 -6.82 2.38
C ILE A 324 -13.95 -5.85 3.17
N GLY A 325 -13.05 -6.39 3.96
CA GLY A 325 -11.99 -5.64 4.61
C GLY A 325 -10.88 -6.57 5.10
N PRO A 326 -9.69 -6.03 5.32
CA PRO A 326 -8.63 -6.80 5.96
C PRO A 326 -9.03 -7.16 7.38
N ALA A 327 -8.55 -8.31 7.85
CA ALA A 327 -8.56 -8.60 9.27
C ALA A 327 -7.51 -7.72 9.95
N ILE A 328 -7.90 -6.95 10.96
CA ILE A 328 -7.02 -5.99 11.64
C ILE A 328 -6.84 -6.32 13.12
N GLU A 329 -5.72 -5.87 13.67
CA GLU A 329 -5.43 -5.79 15.09
C GLU A 329 -5.08 -4.34 15.41
N LEU A 330 -5.85 -3.71 16.31
CA LEU A 330 -5.55 -2.36 16.78
C LEU A 330 -4.39 -2.39 17.76
N ILE A 331 -3.44 -1.49 17.56
CA ILE A 331 -2.29 -1.30 18.44
C ILE A 331 -2.19 0.16 18.89
N ARG A 332 -1.51 0.38 20.00
CA ARG A 332 -1.10 1.74 20.40
C ARG A 332 0.16 2.13 19.63
N ILE A 333 0.39 3.43 19.41
CA ILE A 333 1.61 3.90 18.72
C ILE A 333 2.90 3.51 19.48
N GLN A 334 2.83 3.36 20.80
CA GLN A 334 3.95 2.91 21.64
C GLN A 334 4.41 1.48 21.27
N ASP A 335 3.53 0.66 20.72
CA ASP A 335 3.78 -0.74 20.36
C ASP A 335 4.34 -0.90 18.93
N ILE A 336 4.52 0.21 18.20
CA ILE A 336 4.90 0.21 16.77
C ILE A 336 6.20 -0.56 16.48
N ASN A 337 7.18 -0.47 17.38
CA ASN A 337 8.45 -1.16 17.16
C ASN A 337 8.31 -2.69 17.30
N ALA A 338 7.48 -3.16 18.23
CA ALA A 338 7.16 -4.58 18.36
C ALA A 338 6.34 -5.07 17.15
N ALA A 339 5.42 -4.24 16.67
CA ALA A 339 4.66 -4.52 15.45
C ALA A 339 5.59 -4.63 14.23
N TYR A 340 6.54 -3.72 14.04
CA TYR A 340 7.54 -3.76 12.97
C TYR A 340 8.37 -5.05 13.01
N ASP A 341 8.83 -5.44 14.20
CA ASP A 341 9.61 -6.68 14.36
C ASP A 341 8.80 -7.92 13.96
N ARG A 342 7.50 -7.98 14.28
CA ARG A 342 6.60 -9.09 13.89
C ARG A 342 6.26 -9.08 12.41
N VAL A 343 5.99 -7.89 11.84
CA VAL A 343 5.74 -7.75 10.40
C VAL A 343 6.95 -8.20 9.59
N ALA A 344 8.16 -7.75 9.97
CA ALA A 344 9.41 -8.14 9.29
C ALA A 344 9.70 -9.65 9.34
N ARG A 345 9.26 -10.35 10.40
CA ARG A 345 9.38 -11.81 10.49
C ARG A 345 8.24 -12.59 9.81
N GLY A 346 7.26 -11.88 9.23
CA GLY A 346 6.08 -12.52 8.62
C GLY A 346 5.15 -13.21 9.63
N GLU A 347 5.28 -12.89 10.92
CA GLU A 347 4.51 -13.48 12.03
C GLU A 347 3.12 -12.82 12.23
N VAL A 348 2.72 -11.97 11.31
CA VAL A 348 1.46 -11.23 11.41
C VAL A 348 0.34 -12.01 10.75
N ARG A 349 -0.65 -12.38 11.53
CA ARG A 349 -1.90 -12.99 11.06
C ARG A 349 -2.88 -11.95 10.51
N PHE A 350 -2.80 -10.72 11.03
CA PHE A 350 -3.68 -9.60 10.72
C PHE A 350 -2.87 -8.39 10.27
N ARG A 351 -3.55 -7.35 9.77
CA ARG A 351 -2.94 -6.04 9.55
C ARG A 351 -2.95 -5.27 10.87
N TYR A 352 -1.81 -4.74 11.29
CA TYR A 352 -1.78 -3.78 12.39
C TYR A 352 -2.32 -2.44 11.93
N VAL A 353 -3.16 -1.84 12.78
CA VAL A 353 -3.65 -0.46 12.62
C VAL A 353 -3.42 0.27 13.94
N ILE A 354 -2.76 1.40 13.86
CA ILE A 354 -2.47 2.23 15.02
C ILE A 354 -3.71 3.05 15.36
N ASP A 355 -4.18 2.95 16.60
CA ASP A 355 -5.10 3.93 17.17
C ASP A 355 -4.29 5.16 17.58
N MET A 356 -4.42 6.24 16.80
CA MET A 356 -3.64 7.46 16.98
C MET A 356 -4.08 8.28 18.20
N SER A 357 -5.21 7.97 18.82
CA SER A 357 -5.60 8.56 20.11
C SER A 357 -4.56 8.26 21.21
N SER A 358 -3.88 7.12 21.11
CA SER A 358 -2.80 6.71 22.01
C SER A 358 -1.59 7.65 21.99
N LEU A 359 -1.44 8.49 20.97
CA LEU A 359 -0.39 9.50 20.90
C LEU A 359 -0.58 10.62 21.95
N ALA A 360 -1.82 10.86 22.39
CA ALA A 360 -2.10 11.85 23.43
C ALA A 360 -1.54 11.46 24.81
N GLU A 361 -1.33 10.17 25.05
CA GLU A 361 -0.85 9.62 26.32
C GLU A 361 0.68 9.72 26.49
N ILE A 362 1.40 10.29 25.53
CA ILE A 362 2.85 10.35 25.52
C ILE A 362 3.31 11.74 25.89
N GLU A 363 4.12 11.81 26.94
CA GLU A 363 4.95 12.98 27.21
C GLU A 363 6.12 12.95 26.22
N ILE A 364 6.17 13.94 25.33
CA ILE A 364 7.29 14.13 24.40
C ILE A 364 8.11 15.28 24.98
N GLU A 365 9.30 15.00 25.48
CA GLU A 365 10.27 15.99 25.93
C GLU A 365 10.70 16.93 24.79
#